data_1e8147aa13a02f49e7d20ceeff2e03f7
#
_entry.id   1e8147aa13a02f49e7d20ceeff2e03f7
#
_cell.length_a   1.000
_cell.length_b   1.000
_cell.length_c   1.000
_cell.angle_alpha   90.00
_cell.angle_beta   90.00
_cell.angle_gamma   90.00
#
_symmetry.space_group_name_H-M   'P 1'
#
loop_
_entity.id
_entity.type
_entity.pdbx_description
1 polymer ?
#
loop_
_entity_poly.entity_id
_entity_poly.type
_entity_poly.pdbx_seq_one_letter_code
_entity_poly.pdbx_strand_id
1 'polypeptide(L)'
;LNVPAYHVNSIEIVAINSINYIKDPVQIKNQKLRATSIQKALATVYPNATITISYGDSWDDFAKDIINHSEYYDLSFNKDDAIAALRADNGRIAKEIEAEYLSKERYAKIIFHVTYDVSSKTDEQNFVIYKFNKTLKEGNKALAFAIQKYVMGEVEAQRYKSATVNKMEIPNQKAYVPFLNNKLYMQYYFEKSLQEETAKAMIKLLSFQPENQILIYNKVVCDVYSTPLISAAKAAELQAQIDKLYTFVNVNKEDVNNLNIDFQIKILDFLKTAPKTNENTALRAATYQKIKAIRNPVMPSWESAYKLASIFVQNHDYDYALDIMTPFLDDSHISEDFLFSYISLAGHKEETYMSSLFTKAVKLAKEKNRPYLCSIINKLSICVLDNEEVRKITCDYCN
;
A
#
# COMPACT_ATOMS: atom_id res chain seq x y z
N LEU A 1 10.16 29.16 -25.27
CA LEU A 1 10.27 28.94 -23.84
C LEU A 1 11.68 28.43 -23.56
N ASN A 2 12.53 29.27 -22.91
CA ASN A 2 13.82 28.81 -22.41
C ASN A 2 13.55 27.78 -21.32
N VAL A 3 13.89 26.54 -21.62
CA VAL A 3 13.81 25.45 -20.63
C VAL A 3 14.96 25.62 -19.67
N PRO A 4 14.72 25.77 -18.36
CA PRO A 4 15.82 25.90 -17.41
C PRO A 4 16.72 24.67 -17.51
N ALA A 5 18.03 24.90 -17.62
CA ALA A 5 19.00 23.84 -17.53
C ALA A 5 19.06 23.32 -16.08
N TYR A 6 19.19 22.03 -15.90
CA TYR A 6 19.53 21.49 -14.58
C TYR A 6 21.02 21.16 -14.54
N HIS A 7 21.63 21.41 -13.41
CA HIS A 7 23.01 21.03 -13.14
C HIS A 7 23.01 19.84 -12.17
N VAL A 8 23.76 18.80 -12.50
CA VAL A 8 24.02 17.71 -11.56
C VAL A 8 25.15 18.16 -10.65
N ASN A 9 24.83 18.47 -9.41
CA ASN A 9 25.79 18.96 -8.42
C ASN A 9 26.58 17.81 -7.80
N SER A 10 25.87 16.75 -7.43
CA SER A 10 26.48 15.55 -6.87
C SER A 10 25.68 14.30 -7.23
N ILE A 11 26.36 13.17 -7.17
CA ILE A 11 25.78 11.84 -7.41
C ILE A 11 26.17 10.97 -6.23
N GLU A 12 25.18 10.36 -5.60
CA GLU A 12 25.41 9.36 -4.58
C GLU A 12 25.16 7.96 -5.17
N ILE A 13 26.13 7.07 -5.01
CA ILE A 13 26.02 5.65 -5.40
C ILE A 13 25.91 4.85 -4.11
N VAL A 14 24.72 4.31 -3.84
CA VAL A 14 24.49 3.42 -2.70
C VAL A 14 24.54 1.99 -3.22
N ALA A 15 25.65 1.29 -3.02
CA ALA A 15 25.75 -0.09 -3.40
C ALA A 15 25.17 -0.99 -2.31
N ILE A 16 24.13 -1.73 -2.67
CA ILE A 16 23.38 -2.60 -1.76
C ILE A 16 23.84 -4.04 -1.94
N ASN A 17 23.99 -4.72 -0.83
CA ASN A 17 24.28 -6.15 -0.81
C ASN A 17 23.16 -6.89 -0.08
N SER A 18 22.89 -8.13 -0.49
CA SER A 18 21.88 -8.94 0.19
C SER A 18 22.28 -9.23 1.63
N ILE A 19 21.31 -9.29 2.52
CA ILE A 19 21.51 -9.40 3.99
C ILE A 19 22.29 -10.66 4.37
N ASN A 20 22.18 -11.77 3.63
CA ASN A 20 22.92 -12.99 3.88
C ASN A 20 24.43 -12.85 3.65
N TYR A 21 24.86 -11.82 2.91
CA TYR A 21 26.25 -11.57 2.50
C TYR A 21 26.92 -10.39 3.21
N ILE A 22 26.31 -9.79 4.23
CA ILE A 22 26.82 -8.59 4.92
C ILE A 22 28.28 -8.75 5.42
N LYS A 23 28.72 -9.97 5.77
CA LYS A 23 30.08 -10.26 6.23
C LYS A 23 30.88 -11.16 5.27
N ASP A 24 30.39 -11.39 4.07
CA ASP A 24 31.09 -12.22 3.06
C ASP A 24 32.14 -11.38 2.33
N PRO A 25 33.47 -11.70 2.45
CA PRO A 25 34.53 -10.90 1.85
C PRO A 25 34.46 -10.82 0.32
N VAL A 26 33.98 -11.88 -0.34
CA VAL A 26 33.87 -11.94 -1.81
C VAL A 26 32.74 -11.03 -2.26
N GLN A 27 31.61 -11.10 -1.60
CA GLN A 27 30.44 -10.27 -1.94
C GLN A 27 30.66 -8.80 -1.60
N ILE A 28 31.35 -8.51 -0.50
CA ILE A 28 31.78 -7.13 -0.18
C ILE A 28 32.73 -6.60 -1.28
N LYS A 29 33.66 -7.41 -1.78
CA LYS A 29 34.51 -7.03 -2.90
C LYS A 29 33.68 -6.78 -4.16
N ASN A 30 32.72 -7.63 -4.48
CA ASN A 30 31.84 -7.47 -5.64
C ASN A 30 30.98 -6.22 -5.52
N GLN A 31 30.46 -5.90 -4.32
CA GLN A 31 29.73 -4.67 -4.04
C GLN A 31 30.58 -3.43 -4.34
N LYS A 32 31.83 -3.43 -3.86
CA LYS A 32 32.80 -2.34 -4.13
C LYS A 32 33.16 -2.21 -5.62
N LEU A 33 33.39 -3.33 -6.30
CA LEU A 33 33.68 -3.33 -7.74
C LEU A 33 32.51 -2.78 -8.56
N ARG A 34 31.27 -3.19 -8.22
CA ARG A 34 30.06 -2.66 -8.85
C ARG A 34 29.96 -1.15 -8.68
N ALA A 35 30.11 -0.65 -7.45
CA ALA A 35 30.08 0.78 -7.15
C ALA A 35 31.17 1.57 -7.92
N THR A 36 32.40 1.06 -7.93
CA THR A 36 33.52 1.70 -8.62
C THR A 36 33.35 1.70 -10.14
N SER A 37 32.78 0.63 -10.71
CA SER A 37 32.48 0.58 -12.15
C SER A 37 31.44 1.60 -12.55
N ILE A 38 30.37 1.73 -11.73
CA ILE A 38 29.33 2.76 -11.93
C ILE A 38 29.93 4.17 -11.77
N GLN A 39 30.76 4.39 -10.75
CA GLN A 39 31.43 5.67 -10.52
C GLN A 39 32.26 6.10 -11.74
N LYS A 40 33.05 5.20 -12.30
CA LYS A 40 33.86 5.49 -13.50
C LYS A 40 33.00 5.86 -14.69
N ALA A 41 31.91 5.14 -14.93
CA ALA A 41 30.98 5.44 -16.02
C ALA A 41 30.31 6.81 -15.83
N LEU A 42 29.87 7.11 -14.62
CA LEU A 42 29.20 8.39 -14.31
C LEU A 42 30.18 9.59 -14.34
N ALA A 43 31.42 9.41 -13.92
CA ALA A 43 32.45 10.47 -13.99
C ALA A 43 32.76 10.88 -15.44
N THR A 44 32.63 9.97 -16.40
CA THR A 44 32.76 10.29 -17.81
C THR A 44 31.63 11.18 -18.33
N VAL A 45 30.41 10.94 -17.83
CA VAL A 45 29.20 11.66 -18.28
C VAL A 45 29.02 12.99 -17.52
N TYR A 46 29.41 13.01 -16.26
CA TYR A 46 29.25 14.16 -15.35
C TYR A 46 30.58 14.58 -14.72
N PRO A 47 31.50 15.10 -15.52
CA PRO A 47 32.89 15.37 -15.05
C PRO A 47 32.97 16.43 -13.94
N ASN A 48 31.95 17.28 -13.81
CA ASN A 48 31.90 18.36 -12.81
C ASN A 48 31.09 17.97 -11.54
N ALA A 49 30.48 16.77 -11.50
CA ALA A 49 29.69 16.36 -10.36
C ALA A 49 30.55 15.66 -9.30
N THR A 50 30.32 15.99 -8.05
CA THR A 50 30.90 15.23 -6.93
C THR A 50 30.24 13.87 -6.82
N ILE A 51 31.01 12.76 -6.98
CA ILE A 51 30.46 11.42 -6.90
C ILE A 51 30.90 10.75 -5.60
N THR A 52 29.94 10.43 -4.76
CA THR A 52 30.15 9.72 -3.48
C THR A 52 29.65 8.29 -3.57
N ILE A 53 30.33 7.39 -2.85
CA ILE A 53 29.92 5.98 -2.73
C ILE A 53 29.61 5.72 -1.28
N SER A 54 28.45 5.13 -1.04
CA SER A 54 28.06 4.52 0.23
C SER A 54 27.71 3.04 0.04
N TYR A 55 27.74 2.31 1.13
CA TYR A 55 27.48 0.86 1.12
C TYR A 55 26.39 0.55 2.14
N GLY A 56 25.41 -0.22 1.71
CA GLY A 56 24.29 -0.64 2.53
C GLY A 56 23.97 -2.12 2.33
N ASP A 57 22.99 -2.56 3.04
CA ASP A 57 22.36 -3.87 2.88
C ASP A 57 20.87 -3.71 2.51
N SER A 58 20.27 -4.80 2.10
CA SER A 58 18.91 -4.87 1.57
C SER A 58 17.84 -5.14 2.63
N TRP A 59 18.10 -4.89 3.91
CA TRP A 59 17.17 -5.28 4.97
C TRP A 59 15.73 -4.82 4.73
N ASP A 60 15.54 -3.54 4.38
CA ASP A 60 14.20 -2.97 4.21
C ASP A 60 13.44 -3.59 3.03
N ASP A 61 14.16 -3.90 1.93
CA ASP A 61 13.59 -4.57 0.77
C ASP A 61 13.28 -6.04 1.09
N PHE A 62 14.22 -6.74 1.74
CA PHE A 62 14.05 -8.13 2.16
C PHE A 62 12.84 -8.29 3.09
N ALA A 63 12.76 -7.47 4.16
CA ALA A 63 11.68 -7.56 5.13
C ALA A 63 10.32 -7.32 4.49
N LYS A 64 10.25 -6.37 3.55
CA LYS A 64 9.03 -6.06 2.80
C LYS A 64 8.58 -7.18 1.87
N ASP A 65 9.53 -7.85 1.24
CA ASP A 65 9.23 -8.89 0.26
C ASP A 65 8.96 -10.25 0.93
N ILE A 66 9.77 -10.64 1.93
CA ILE A 66 9.68 -11.95 2.59
C ILE A 66 8.45 -12.10 3.49
N ILE A 67 7.85 -11.00 3.95
CA ILE A 67 6.64 -11.03 4.79
C ILE A 67 5.47 -11.77 4.12
N ASN A 68 5.48 -11.85 2.80
CA ASN A 68 4.47 -12.56 2.02
C ASN A 68 4.81 -14.03 1.76
N HIS A 69 5.96 -14.53 2.23
CA HIS A 69 6.35 -15.92 2.06
C HIS A 69 5.68 -16.82 3.11
N SER A 70 5.07 -17.91 2.67
CA SER A 70 4.26 -18.78 3.53
C SER A 70 5.03 -19.44 4.68
N GLU A 71 6.32 -19.72 4.48
CA GLU A 71 7.16 -20.45 5.44
C GLU A 71 8.16 -19.56 6.18
N TYR A 72 8.57 -18.42 5.58
CA TYR A 72 9.67 -17.59 6.09
C TYR A 72 9.24 -16.15 6.39
N TYR A 73 7.95 -15.88 6.55
CA TYR A 73 7.43 -14.53 6.84
C TYR A 73 7.98 -13.95 8.16
N ASP A 74 8.28 -14.80 9.13
CA ASP A 74 8.83 -14.43 10.43
C ASP A 74 10.23 -13.81 10.32
N LEU A 75 10.98 -14.10 9.25
CA LEU A 75 12.27 -13.47 8.98
C LEU A 75 12.15 -11.97 8.66
N SER A 76 10.95 -11.46 8.45
CA SER A 76 10.71 -10.02 8.21
C SER A 76 10.75 -9.16 9.49
N PHE A 77 10.68 -9.76 10.69
CA PHE A 77 10.49 -9.01 11.92
C PHE A 77 11.77 -8.55 12.60
N ASN A 78 12.87 -9.28 12.42
CA ASN A 78 14.14 -8.95 13.05
C ASN A 78 15.32 -9.25 12.12
N LYS A 79 16.13 -8.22 11.87
CA LYS A 79 17.28 -8.31 10.96
C LYS A 79 18.35 -9.32 11.41
N ASP A 80 18.69 -9.31 12.69
CA ASP A 80 19.76 -10.19 13.20
C ASP A 80 19.32 -11.65 13.21
N ASP A 81 18.06 -11.91 13.54
CA ASP A 81 17.46 -13.24 13.49
C ASP A 81 17.38 -13.75 12.04
N ALA A 82 16.98 -12.90 11.11
CA ALA A 82 16.96 -13.23 9.69
C ALA A 82 18.36 -13.58 9.16
N ILE A 83 19.38 -12.78 9.48
CA ILE A 83 20.77 -13.05 9.09
C ILE A 83 21.25 -14.36 9.68
N ALA A 84 20.92 -14.65 10.94
CA ALA A 84 21.29 -15.90 11.60
C ALA A 84 20.64 -17.12 10.92
N ALA A 85 19.33 -17.04 10.66
CA ALA A 85 18.57 -18.09 9.99
C ALA A 85 19.07 -18.37 8.56
N LEU A 86 19.34 -17.31 7.78
CA LEU A 86 19.85 -17.42 6.41
C LEU A 86 21.26 -18.05 6.34
N ARG A 87 22.03 -18.01 7.42
CA ARG A 87 23.37 -18.61 7.51
C ARG A 87 23.39 -19.97 8.17
N ALA A 88 22.34 -20.33 8.89
CA ALA A 88 22.20 -21.65 9.50
C ALA A 88 22.19 -22.77 8.45
N ASP A 89 22.51 -23.98 8.84
CA ASP A 89 22.44 -25.19 8.03
C ASP A 89 23.13 -25.04 6.65
N ASN A 90 24.34 -24.47 6.65
CA ASN A 90 25.09 -24.17 5.43
C ASN A 90 24.31 -23.31 4.42
N GLY A 91 23.46 -22.43 4.90
CA GLY A 91 22.68 -21.52 4.09
C GLY A 91 21.53 -22.20 3.34
N ARG A 92 20.88 -23.19 3.93
CA ARG A 92 19.76 -23.92 3.31
C ARG A 92 18.64 -22.95 2.92
N ILE A 93 18.12 -22.17 3.87
CA ILE A 93 17.05 -21.18 3.61
C ILE A 93 17.51 -20.17 2.54
N ALA A 94 18.73 -19.63 2.66
CA ALA A 94 19.24 -18.68 1.68
C ALA A 94 19.27 -19.25 0.25
N LYS A 95 19.61 -20.53 0.08
CA LYS A 95 19.60 -21.19 -1.24
C LYS A 95 18.18 -21.38 -1.78
N GLU A 96 17.23 -21.71 -0.92
CA GLU A 96 15.83 -21.90 -1.31
C GLU A 96 15.21 -20.59 -1.84
N ILE A 97 15.49 -19.47 -1.19
CA ILE A 97 14.91 -18.17 -1.55
C ILE A 97 15.81 -17.30 -2.45
N GLU A 98 17.01 -17.80 -2.84
CA GLU A 98 17.99 -17.03 -3.61
C GLU A 98 17.42 -16.46 -4.90
N ALA A 99 16.75 -17.28 -5.70
CA ALA A 99 16.27 -16.87 -7.03
C ALA A 99 15.10 -15.89 -6.96
N GLU A 100 14.25 -16.05 -5.97
CA GLU A 100 13.01 -15.28 -5.86
C GLU A 100 13.22 -13.95 -5.11
N TYR A 101 14.05 -13.94 -4.07
CA TYR A 101 14.26 -12.80 -3.18
C TYR A 101 15.70 -12.27 -3.23
N LEU A 102 16.69 -13.03 -2.73
CA LEU A 102 18.02 -12.50 -2.42
C LEU A 102 18.83 -12.05 -3.65
N SER A 103 18.63 -12.69 -4.81
CA SER A 103 19.34 -12.29 -6.04
C SER A 103 18.98 -10.89 -6.51
N LYS A 104 17.73 -10.47 -6.29
CA LYS A 104 17.21 -9.15 -6.68
C LYS A 104 17.71 -8.03 -5.78
N GLU A 105 18.16 -8.36 -4.58
CA GLU A 105 18.59 -7.42 -3.56
C GLU A 105 20.04 -6.93 -3.74
N ARG A 106 20.78 -7.46 -4.72
CA ARG A 106 22.17 -7.05 -5.02
C ARG A 106 22.20 -6.03 -6.13
N TYR A 107 21.99 -4.78 -5.79
CA TYR A 107 21.91 -3.66 -6.74
C TYR A 107 22.73 -2.45 -6.32
N ALA A 108 22.75 -1.42 -7.14
CA ALA A 108 23.21 -0.10 -6.76
C ALA A 108 22.12 0.92 -7.06
N LYS A 109 21.79 1.73 -6.04
CA LYS A 109 20.92 2.88 -6.17
C LYS A 109 21.77 4.09 -6.53
N ILE A 110 21.39 4.81 -7.57
CA ILE A 110 22.07 6.04 -7.99
C ILE A 110 21.12 7.20 -7.71
N ILE A 111 21.58 8.14 -6.88
CA ILE A 111 20.84 9.33 -6.49
C ILE A 111 21.54 10.54 -7.08
N PHE A 112 20.83 11.27 -7.97
CA PHE A 112 21.31 12.51 -8.56
C PHE A 112 20.78 13.69 -7.76
N HIS A 113 21.68 14.49 -7.22
CA HIS A 113 21.35 15.78 -6.62
C HIS A 113 21.49 16.85 -7.70
N VAL A 114 20.37 17.38 -8.14
CA VAL A 114 20.33 18.34 -9.25
C VAL A 114 19.76 19.66 -8.78
N THR A 115 20.30 20.75 -9.31
CA THR A 115 19.75 22.09 -9.16
C THR A 115 19.07 22.47 -10.46
N TYR A 116 17.81 22.85 -10.37
CA TYR A 116 17.08 23.45 -11.49
C TYR A 116 17.12 24.96 -11.34
N ASP A 117 17.36 25.65 -12.44
CA ASP A 117 17.24 27.09 -12.51
C ASP A 117 15.78 27.48 -12.75
N VAL A 118 14.94 27.15 -11.75
CA VAL A 118 13.49 27.44 -11.77
C VAL A 118 13.16 28.35 -10.60
N SER A 119 12.46 29.44 -10.89
CA SER A 119 12.19 30.49 -9.92
C SER A 119 11.02 30.17 -8.96
N SER A 120 10.15 29.23 -9.32
CA SER A 120 8.98 28.87 -8.51
C SER A 120 8.60 27.40 -8.68
N LYS A 121 7.80 26.88 -7.73
CA LYS A 121 7.26 25.52 -7.80
C LYS A 121 6.36 25.29 -9.03
N THR A 122 5.72 26.34 -9.51
CA THR A 122 4.93 26.31 -10.76
C THR A 122 5.83 26.19 -11.97
N ASP A 123 6.96 26.89 -11.97
CA ASP A 123 7.96 26.83 -13.05
C ASP A 123 8.61 25.44 -13.09
N GLU A 124 8.92 24.87 -11.93
CA GLU A 124 9.41 23.50 -11.83
C GLU A 124 8.42 22.49 -12.46
N GLN A 125 7.13 22.54 -12.08
CA GLN A 125 6.10 21.67 -12.64
C GLN A 125 5.98 21.83 -14.17
N ASN A 126 5.96 23.07 -14.66
CA ASN A 126 5.88 23.34 -16.10
C ASN A 126 7.13 22.83 -16.82
N PHE A 127 8.30 23.00 -16.22
CA PHE A 127 9.56 22.49 -16.77
C PHE A 127 9.56 20.96 -16.89
N VAL A 128 9.16 20.26 -15.82
CA VAL A 128 9.16 18.79 -15.80
C VAL A 128 8.17 18.24 -16.85
N ILE A 129 6.98 18.84 -16.99
CA ILE A 129 6.02 18.47 -18.02
C ILE A 129 6.52 18.79 -19.43
N TYR A 130 7.15 19.95 -19.62
CA TYR A 130 7.80 20.26 -20.90
C TYR A 130 8.87 19.21 -21.24
N LYS A 131 9.72 18.85 -20.26
CA LYS A 131 10.76 17.83 -20.44
C LYS A 131 10.15 16.48 -20.81
N PHE A 132 9.07 16.07 -20.15
CA PHE A 132 8.33 14.87 -20.48
C PHE A 132 7.84 14.88 -21.96
N ASN A 133 7.09 15.93 -22.33
CA ASN A 133 6.49 16.05 -23.65
C ASN A 133 7.58 16.07 -24.75
N LYS A 134 8.67 16.82 -24.54
CA LYS A 134 9.82 16.87 -25.45
C LYS A 134 10.47 15.49 -25.60
N THR A 135 10.78 14.83 -24.48
CA THR A 135 11.46 13.53 -24.47
C THR A 135 10.63 12.45 -25.15
N LEU A 136 9.30 12.48 -24.91
CA LEU A 136 8.37 11.56 -25.56
C LEU A 136 8.30 11.79 -27.06
N LYS A 137 8.27 13.06 -27.51
CA LYS A 137 8.28 13.45 -28.93
C LYS A 137 9.58 13.06 -29.63
N GLU A 138 10.70 13.13 -28.95
CA GLU A 138 12.02 12.70 -29.44
C GLU A 138 12.16 11.16 -29.48
N GLY A 139 11.17 10.42 -29.01
CA GLY A 139 11.15 8.94 -29.01
C GLY A 139 11.93 8.29 -27.87
N ASN A 140 12.48 9.06 -26.93
CA ASN A 140 13.18 8.53 -25.77
C ASN A 140 12.17 8.09 -24.69
N LYS A 141 11.53 6.93 -24.95
CA LYS A 141 10.48 6.39 -24.07
C LYS A 141 10.98 6.06 -22.66
N ALA A 142 12.21 5.59 -22.53
CA ALA A 142 12.76 5.22 -21.21
C ALA A 142 12.86 6.45 -20.29
N LEU A 143 13.43 7.55 -20.78
CA LEU A 143 13.53 8.78 -20.02
C LEU A 143 12.16 9.41 -19.76
N ALA A 144 11.27 9.42 -20.77
CA ALA A 144 9.90 9.92 -20.62
C ALA A 144 9.15 9.13 -19.52
N PHE A 145 9.33 7.82 -19.45
CA PHE A 145 8.72 6.98 -18.42
C PHE A 145 9.25 7.30 -17.02
N ALA A 146 10.56 7.52 -16.89
CA ALA A 146 11.17 7.94 -15.63
C ALA A 146 10.64 9.30 -15.16
N ILE A 147 10.50 10.27 -16.08
CA ILE A 147 9.92 11.58 -15.79
C ILE A 147 8.44 11.43 -15.38
N GLN A 148 7.67 10.61 -16.07
CA GLN A 148 6.26 10.37 -15.71
C GLN A 148 6.15 9.78 -14.29
N LYS A 149 6.96 8.78 -13.96
CA LYS A 149 7.02 8.20 -12.61
C LYS A 149 7.35 9.26 -11.54
N TYR A 150 8.33 10.13 -11.82
CA TYR A 150 8.67 11.22 -10.93
C TYR A 150 7.45 12.13 -10.69
N VAL A 151 6.76 12.58 -11.76
CA VAL A 151 5.56 13.42 -11.62
C VAL A 151 4.47 12.70 -10.82
N MET A 152 4.26 11.41 -11.05
CA MET A 152 3.30 10.61 -10.29
C MET A 152 3.63 10.62 -8.79
N GLY A 153 4.88 10.33 -8.43
CA GLY A 153 5.33 10.38 -7.03
C GLY A 153 5.18 11.77 -6.39
N GLU A 154 5.42 12.84 -7.14
CA GLU A 154 5.21 14.21 -6.66
C GLU A 154 3.72 14.55 -6.43
N VAL A 155 2.82 14.01 -7.25
CA VAL A 155 1.37 14.18 -7.09
C VAL A 155 0.86 13.34 -5.91
N GLU A 156 1.29 12.09 -5.79
CA GLU A 156 0.96 11.20 -4.67
C GLU A 156 1.41 11.79 -3.33
N ALA A 157 2.59 12.39 -3.31
CA ALA A 157 3.11 13.11 -2.14
C ALA A 157 2.51 14.52 -1.94
N GLN A 158 1.51 14.91 -2.74
CA GLN A 158 0.84 16.22 -2.71
C GLN A 158 1.79 17.42 -2.94
N ARG A 159 2.99 17.19 -3.48
CA ARG A 159 3.92 18.25 -3.83
C ARG A 159 3.60 18.91 -5.18
N TYR A 160 3.01 18.15 -6.10
CA TYR A 160 2.44 18.67 -7.35
C TYR A 160 0.92 18.58 -7.34
N LYS A 161 0.27 19.49 -8.07
CA LYS A 161 -1.18 19.43 -8.28
C LYS A 161 -1.51 18.29 -9.25
N SER A 162 -2.57 17.56 -8.98
CA SER A 162 -3.07 16.48 -9.86
C SER A 162 -3.31 16.95 -11.30
N ALA A 163 -3.87 18.16 -11.46
CA ALA A 163 -4.08 18.80 -12.78
C ALA A 163 -2.79 18.93 -13.62
N THR A 164 -1.61 18.83 -13.01
CA THR A 164 -0.32 18.84 -13.73
C THR A 164 -0.22 17.67 -14.71
N VAL A 165 -0.78 16.51 -14.34
CA VAL A 165 -0.78 15.30 -15.19
C VAL A 165 -1.58 15.51 -16.48
N ASN A 166 -2.59 16.38 -16.46
CA ASN A 166 -3.43 16.67 -17.64
C ASN A 166 -2.63 17.33 -18.77
N LYS A 167 -1.55 18.05 -18.43
CA LYS A 167 -0.64 18.71 -19.40
C LYS A 167 0.32 17.75 -20.11
N MET A 168 0.35 16.46 -19.76
CA MET A 168 1.14 15.45 -20.45
C MET A 168 0.53 15.14 -21.81
N GLU A 169 1.26 15.43 -22.87
CA GLU A 169 0.88 15.20 -24.27
C GLU A 169 1.31 13.79 -24.70
N ILE A 170 0.42 12.82 -24.54
CA ILE A 170 0.70 11.42 -24.87
C ILE A 170 -0.09 11.02 -26.11
N PRO A 171 0.57 10.56 -27.20
CA PRO A 171 -0.12 10.10 -28.40
C PRO A 171 -1.07 8.92 -28.09
N ASN A 172 -2.31 9.01 -28.59
CA ASN A 172 -3.31 7.96 -28.40
C ASN A 172 -3.08 6.79 -29.39
N GLN A 173 -2.03 6.01 -29.14
CA GLN A 173 -1.58 4.92 -29.99
C GLN A 173 -1.12 3.72 -29.12
N LYS A 174 -1.19 2.51 -29.68
CA LYS A 174 -0.80 1.26 -29.03
C LYS A 174 0.60 1.32 -28.38
N ALA A 175 1.55 2.00 -29.03
CA ALA A 175 2.93 2.11 -28.55
C ALA A 175 3.09 2.96 -27.26
N TYR A 176 2.04 3.71 -26.87
CA TYR A 176 2.05 4.62 -25.70
C TYR A 176 1.07 4.18 -24.61
N VAL A 177 0.52 2.98 -24.71
CA VAL A 177 -0.42 2.42 -23.72
C VAL A 177 0.07 2.52 -22.28
N PRO A 178 1.34 2.19 -21.92
CA PRO A 178 1.81 2.34 -20.55
C PRO A 178 1.72 3.78 -20.02
N PHE A 179 2.07 4.76 -20.87
CA PHE A 179 2.00 6.18 -20.49
C PHE A 179 0.56 6.66 -20.31
N LEU A 180 -0.33 6.24 -21.21
CA LEU A 180 -1.75 6.57 -21.16
C LEU A 180 -2.40 5.95 -19.94
N ASN A 181 -2.07 4.70 -19.62
CA ASN A 181 -2.56 4.01 -18.42
C ASN A 181 -2.16 4.75 -17.14
N ASN A 182 -0.88 5.13 -17.00
CA ASN A 182 -0.41 5.90 -15.86
C ASN A 182 -1.12 7.25 -15.72
N LYS A 183 -1.33 7.96 -16.84
CA LYS A 183 -2.08 9.22 -16.85
C LYS A 183 -3.52 9.01 -16.37
N LEU A 184 -4.21 8.00 -16.89
CA LEU A 184 -5.58 7.68 -16.48
C LEU A 184 -5.67 7.26 -15.01
N TYR A 185 -4.70 6.48 -14.51
CA TYR A 185 -4.60 6.14 -13.10
C TYR A 185 -4.58 7.40 -12.23
N MET A 186 -3.69 8.33 -12.53
CA MET A 186 -3.57 9.58 -11.76
C MET A 186 -4.84 10.43 -11.84
N GLN A 187 -5.46 10.55 -13.00
CA GLN A 187 -6.73 11.24 -13.17
C GLN A 187 -7.85 10.59 -12.35
N TYR A 188 -7.92 9.27 -12.37
CA TYR A 188 -8.96 8.54 -11.65
C TYR A 188 -8.88 8.72 -10.13
N TYR A 189 -7.67 8.59 -9.57
CA TYR A 189 -7.47 8.65 -8.12
C TYR A 189 -7.47 10.07 -7.54
N PHE A 190 -6.97 11.05 -8.29
CA PHE A 190 -6.76 12.40 -7.76
C PHE A 190 -7.71 13.46 -8.32
N GLU A 191 -8.49 13.14 -9.37
CA GLU A 191 -9.43 14.07 -10.00
C GLU A 191 -10.83 13.45 -10.07
N LYS A 192 -11.56 13.49 -8.95
CA LYS A 192 -12.90 12.88 -8.85
C LYS A 192 -13.87 13.33 -9.94
N SER A 193 -13.74 14.55 -10.44
CA SER A 193 -14.55 15.08 -11.54
C SER A 193 -14.32 14.40 -12.88
N LEU A 194 -13.21 13.68 -13.07
CA LEU A 194 -12.84 13.00 -14.30
C LEU A 194 -13.07 11.48 -14.28
N GLN A 195 -13.64 10.93 -13.20
CA GLN A 195 -13.77 9.47 -13.05
C GLN A 195 -14.56 8.81 -14.18
N GLU A 196 -15.67 9.39 -14.61
CA GLU A 196 -16.49 8.84 -15.69
C GLU A 196 -15.77 8.89 -17.05
N GLU A 197 -15.11 10.01 -17.37
CA GLU A 197 -14.32 10.15 -18.59
C GLU A 197 -13.13 9.20 -18.61
N THR A 198 -12.49 9.02 -17.44
CA THR A 198 -11.37 8.09 -17.28
C THR A 198 -11.80 6.65 -17.49
N ALA A 199 -12.97 6.25 -16.98
CA ALA A 199 -13.52 4.91 -17.22
C ALA A 199 -13.77 4.66 -18.72
N LYS A 200 -14.33 5.63 -19.43
CA LYS A 200 -14.52 5.54 -20.89
C LYS A 200 -13.18 5.47 -21.66
N ALA A 201 -12.19 6.25 -21.22
CA ALA A 201 -10.85 6.24 -21.82
C ALA A 201 -10.14 4.90 -21.57
N MET A 202 -10.34 4.26 -20.42
CA MET A 202 -9.78 2.94 -20.10
C MET A 202 -10.31 1.86 -21.05
N ILE A 203 -11.61 1.88 -21.39
CA ILE A 203 -12.21 0.96 -22.36
C ILE A 203 -11.51 1.14 -23.74
N LYS A 204 -11.25 2.39 -24.13
CA LYS A 204 -10.54 2.66 -25.39
C LYS A 204 -9.09 2.14 -25.33
N LEU A 205 -8.43 2.24 -24.20
CA LEU A 205 -7.07 1.71 -24.02
C LEU A 205 -7.03 0.19 -24.19
N LEU A 206 -8.03 -0.51 -23.64
CA LEU A 206 -8.18 -1.95 -23.80
C LEU A 206 -8.33 -2.37 -25.28
N SER A 207 -8.93 -1.55 -26.13
CA SER A 207 -9.02 -1.88 -27.57
C SER A 207 -7.66 -2.01 -28.25
N PHE A 208 -6.62 -1.34 -27.73
CA PHE A 208 -5.24 -1.48 -28.23
C PHE A 208 -4.54 -2.75 -27.74
N GLN A 209 -4.87 -3.22 -26.54
CA GLN A 209 -4.25 -4.37 -25.90
C GLN A 209 -5.28 -5.14 -25.04
N PRO A 210 -6.21 -5.87 -25.69
CA PRO A 210 -7.34 -6.50 -25.00
C PRO A 210 -6.95 -7.58 -23.97
N GLU A 211 -5.75 -8.18 -24.14
CA GLU A 211 -5.22 -9.21 -23.25
C GLU A 211 -4.30 -8.64 -22.15
N ASN A 212 -4.11 -7.32 -22.09
CA ASN A 212 -3.24 -6.72 -21.08
C ASN A 212 -3.89 -6.77 -19.69
N GLN A 213 -3.37 -7.63 -18.85
CA GLN A 213 -3.90 -7.92 -17.51
C GLN A 213 -3.99 -6.67 -16.62
N ILE A 214 -3.00 -5.78 -16.70
CA ILE A 214 -2.99 -4.52 -15.90
C ILE A 214 -4.11 -3.58 -16.37
N LEU A 215 -4.33 -3.47 -17.68
CA LEU A 215 -5.43 -2.64 -18.20
C LEU A 215 -6.80 -3.23 -17.83
N ILE A 216 -6.94 -4.56 -17.89
CA ILE A 216 -8.16 -5.24 -17.45
C ILE A 216 -8.41 -4.98 -15.97
N TYR A 217 -7.37 -5.11 -15.13
CA TYR A 217 -7.46 -4.80 -13.71
C TYR A 217 -7.93 -3.35 -13.48
N ASN A 218 -7.27 -2.36 -14.10
CA ASN A 218 -7.63 -0.96 -13.94
C ASN A 218 -9.07 -0.66 -14.45
N LYS A 219 -9.50 -1.33 -15.51
CA LYS A 219 -10.89 -1.22 -16.00
C LYS A 219 -11.88 -1.76 -14.96
N VAL A 220 -11.58 -2.92 -14.35
CA VAL A 220 -12.42 -3.49 -13.29
C VAL A 220 -12.45 -2.57 -12.06
N VAL A 221 -11.33 -1.97 -11.68
CA VAL A 221 -11.29 -0.93 -10.63
C VAL A 221 -12.24 0.21 -10.97
N CYS A 222 -12.16 0.76 -12.18
CA CYS A 222 -13.07 1.82 -12.62
C CYS A 222 -14.54 1.36 -12.53
N ASP A 223 -14.87 0.17 -13.02
CA ASP A 223 -16.23 -0.36 -12.99
C ASP A 223 -16.75 -0.53 -11.55
N VAL A 224 -15.93 -1.06 -10.65
CA VAL A 224 -16.29 -1.25 -9.25
C VAL A 224 -16.63 0.07 -8.57
N TYR A 225 -15.83 1.11 -8.78
CA TYR A 225 -16.05 2.37 -8.07
C TYR A 225 -17.08 3.28 -8.76
N SER A 226 -17.16 3.30 -10.10
CA SER A 226 -18.03 4.20 -10.83
C SER A 226 -19.44 3.66 -11.12
N THR A 227 -19.63 2.32 -11.17
CA THR A 227 -20.93 1.72 -11.49
C THR A 227 -21.83 1.68 -10.25
N PRO A 228 -23.02 2.31 -10.25
CA PRO A 228 -23.98 2.16 -9.17
C PRO A 228 -24.46 0.71 -9.05
N LEU A 229 -24.56 0.19 -7.84
CA LEU A 229 -25.21 -1.09 -7.57
C LEU A 229 -26.72 -0.88 -7.46
N ILE A 230 -27.44 -1.42 -8.41
CA ILE A 230 -28.89 -1.31 -8.50
C ILE A 230 -29.62 -2.66 -8.32
N SER A 231 -28.88 -3.77 -8.34
CA SER A 231 -29.44 -5.12 -8.22
C SER A 231 -28.37 -6.15 -7.82
N ALA A 232 -28.82 -7.28 -7.28
CA ALA A 232 -27.96 -8.45 -7.02
C ALA A 232 -27.32 -9.00 -8.31
N ALA A 233 -28.04 -8.96 -9.43
CA ALA A 233 -27.50 -9.39 -10.72
C ALA A 233 -26.29 -8.52 -11.15
N LYS A 234 -26.38 -7.20 -10.95
CA LYS A 234 -25.25 -6.30 -11.24
C LYS A 234 -24.07 -6.54 -10.30
N ALA A 235 -24.35 -6.84 -9.04
CA ALA A 235 -23.30 -7.23 -8.10
C ALA A 235 -22.61 -8.54 -8.55
N ALA A 236 -23.36 -9.54 -8.99
CA ALA A 236 -22.80 -10.79 -9.49
C ALA A 236 -21.94 -10.61 -10.76
N GLU A 237 -22.37 -9.75 -11.68
CA GLU A 237 -21.59 -9.40 -12.90
C GLU A 237 -20.22 -8.80 -12.54
N LEU A 238 -20.19 -7.81 -11.65
CA LEU A 238 -18.95 -7.16 -11.22
C LEU A 238 -18.08 -8.13 -10.42
N GLN A 239 -18.69 -8.98 -9.58
CA GLN A 239 -17.96 -9.98 -8.83
C GLN A 239 -17.24 -10.98 -9.75
N ALA A 240 -17.90 -11.43 -10.81
CA ALA A 240 -17.28 -12.35 -11.78
C ALA A 240 -16.05 -11.71 -12.46
N GLN A 241 -16.09 -10.40 -12.69
CA GLN A 241 -14.92 -9.67 -13.22
C GLN A 241 -13.78 -9.66 -12.19
N ILE A 242 -14.06 -9.40 -10.93
CA ILE A 242 -13.05 -9.43 -9.85
C ILE A 242 -12.47 -10.85 -9.68
N ASP A 243 -13.33 -11.87 -9.68
CA ASP A 243 -12.91 -13.27 -9.51
C ASP A 243 -11.94 -13.69 -10.64
N LYS A 244 -12.13 -13.18 -11.87
CA LYS A 244 -11.21 -13.41 -12.99
C LYS A 244 -9.81 -12.78 -12.73
N LEU A 245 -9.70 -11.68 -12.00
CA LEU A 245 -8.41 -11.03 -11.72
C LEU A 245 -7.47 -11.93 -10.90
N TYR A 246 -8.02 -12.84 -10.08
CA TYR A 246 -7.20 -13.81 -9.33
C TYR A 246 -6.42 -14.78 -10.21
N THR A 247 -6.79 -14.93 -11.48
CA THR A 247 -6.07 -15.78 -12.45
C THR A 247 -4.91 -15.04 -13.12
N PHE A 248 -4.78 -13.72 -12.94
CA PHE A 248 -3.77 -12.91 -13.60
C PHE A 248 -2.42 -13.00 -12.87
N VAL A 249 -1.35 -13.19 -13.64
CA VAL A 249 0.02 -13.31 -13.10
C VAL A 249 0.71 -11.96 -12.95
N ASN A 250 0.27 -10.94 -13.70
CA ASN A 250 0.87 -9.61 -13.70
C ASN A 250 0.12 -8.61 -12.81
N VAL A 251 -0.84 -9.08 -12.00
CA VAL A 251 -1.61 -8.28 -11.06
C VAL A 251 -1.33 -8.80 -9.66
N ASN A 252 -1.00 -7.88 -8.75
CA ASN A 252 -0.75 -8.25 -7.37
C ASN A 252 -2.03 -8.79 -6.72
N LYS A 253 -1.93 -9.94 -6.08
CA LYS A 253 -3.06 -10.58 -5.39
C LYS A 253 -3.60 -9.73 -4.25
N GLU A 254 -2.74 -9.01 -3.56
CA GLU A 254 -3.13 -8.10 -2.48
C GLU A 254 -4.01 -6.96 -3.01
N ASP A 255 -3.65 -6.37 -4.17
CA ASP A 255 -4.46 -5.33 -4.79
C ASP A 255 -5.84 -5.87 -5.20
N VAL A 256 -5.91 -7.12 -5.68
CA VAL A 256 -7.19 -7.79 -5.99
C VAL A 256 -7.99 -8.04 -4.72
N ASN A 257 -7.36 -8.46 -3.63
CA ASN A 257 -8.01 -8.65 -2.34
C ASN A 257 -8.62 -7.34 -1.82
N ASN A 258 -7.84 -6.25 -1.86
CA ASN A 258 -8.32 -4.94 -1.44
C ASN A 258 -9.50 -4.45 -2.27
N LEU A 259 -9.40 -4.56 -3.60
CA LEU A 259 -10.51 -4.24 -4.50
C LEU A 259 -11.76 -5.08 -4.21
N ASN A 260 -11.58 -6.37 -3.95
CA ASN A 260 -12.68 -7.28 -3.63
C ASN A 260 -13.35 -6.90 -2.31
N ILE A 261 -12.58 -6.56 -1.27
CA ILE A 261 -13.13 -6.09 0.01
C ILE A 261 -13.92 -4.80 -0.18
N ASP A 262 -13.37 -3.81 -0.87
CA ASP A 262 -14.06 -2.55 -1.16
C ASP A 262 -15.37 -2.81 -1.92
N PHE A 263 -15.36 -3.77 -2.83
CA PHE A 263 -16.57 -4.18 -3.54
C PHE A 263 -17.59 -4.86 -2.62
N GLN A 264 -17.16 -5.75 -1.72
CA GLN A 264 -18.07 -6.36 -0.73
C GLN A 264 -18.68 -5.28 0.18
N ILE A 265 -17.90 -4.29 0.63
CA ILE A 265 -18.41 -3.15 1.41
C ILE A 265 -19.48 -2.40 0.61
N LYS A 266 -19.24 -2.16 -0.67
CA LYS A 266 -20.20 -1.51 -1.56
C LYS A 266 -21.50 -2.32 -1.71
N ILE A 267 -21.42 -3.65 -1.77
CA ILE A 267 -22.61 -4.52 -1.76
C ILE A 267 -23.38 -4.35 -0.45
N LEU A 268 -22.69 -4.35 0.70
CA LEU A 268 -23.35 -4.16 2.00
C LEU A 268 -24.02 -2.80 2.10
N ASP A 269 -23.40 -1.75 1.59
CA ASP A 269 -23.99 -0.40 1.56
C ASP A 269 -25.27 -0.37 0.67
N PHE A 270 -25.22 -0.99 -0.50
CA PHE A 270 -26.42 -1.16 -1.34
C PHE A 270 -27.54 -1.92 -0.58
N LEU A 271 -27.20 -3.00 0.12
CA LEU A 271 -28.17 -3.82 0.84
C LEU A 271 -28.77 -3.15 2.08
N LYS A 272 -28.24 -2.00 2.55
CA LYS A 272 -28.88 -1.22 3.62
C LYS A 272 -30.22 -0.62 3.19
N THR A 273 -30.33 -0.23 1.93
CA THR A 273 -31.52 0.42 1.37
C THR A 273 -32.33 -0.48 0.44
N ALA A 274 -31.78 -1.62 0.04
CA ALA A 274 -32.45 -2.58 -0.84
C ALA A 274 -33.63 -3.29 -0.14
N PRO A 275 -34.67 -3.69 -0.88
CA PRO A 275 -35.78 -4.47 -0.32
C PRO A 275 -35.28 -5.77 0.34
N LYS A 276 -35.95 -6.19 1.42
CA LYS A 276 -35.66 -7.46 2.11
C LYS A 276 -36.26 -8.64 1.33
N THR A 277 -35.57 -9.05 0.26
CA THR A 277 -35.90 -10.25 -0.52
C THR A 277 -35.02 -11.42 -0.08
N ASN A 278 -35.43 -12.65 -0.42
CA ASN A 278 -34.60 -13.84 -0.20
C ASN A 278 -33.24 -13.71 -0.94
N GLU A 279 -33.23 -13.15 -2.15
CA GLU A 279 -32.06 -12.94 -2.94
C GLU A 279 -31.08 -11.95 -2.25
N ASN A 280 -31.58 -10.81 -1.76
CA ASN A 280 -30.77 -9.82 -1.06
C ASN A 280 -30.28 -10.34 0.30
N THR A 281 -31.05 -11.19 0.97
CA THR A 281 -30.63 -11.85 2.22
C THR A 281 -29.51 -12.85 1.95
N ALA A 282 -29.63 -13.66 0.90
CA ALA A 282 -28.60 -14.60 0.47
C ALA A 282 -27.31 -13.86 0.02
N LEU A 283 -27.45 -12.77 -0.73
CA LEU A 283 -26.33 -11.94 -1.15
C LEU A 283 -25.60 -11.34 0.06
N ARG A 284 -26.31 -10.87 1.08
CA ARG A 284 -25.71 -10.36 2.33
C ARG A 284 -24.88 -11.45 3.02
N ALA A 285 -25.42 -12.63 3.20
CA ALA A 285 -24.72 -13.76 3.82
C ALA A 285 -23.47 -14.16 3.02
N ALA A 286 -23.59 -14.27 1.70
CA ALA A 286 -22.47 -14.57 0.80
C ALA A 286 -21.37 -13.51 0.87
N THR A 287 -21.74 -12.23 0.95
CA THR A 287 -20.81 -11.10 1.09
C THR A 287 -19.98 -11.20 2.36
N TYR A 288 -20.60 -11.51 3.51
CA TYR A 288 -19.87 -11.73 4.76
C TYR A 288 -18.89 -12.90 4.68
N GLN A 289 -19.34 -14.02 4.11
CA GLN A 289 -18.46 -15.18 3.95
C GLN A 289 -17.29 -14.86 3.02
N LYS A 290 -17.52 -14.06 1.98
CA LYS A 290 -16.46 -13.67 1.05
C LYS A 290 -15.45 -12.75 1.71
N ILE A 291 -15.87 -11.76 2.51
CA ILE A 291 -14.94 -10.91 3.29
C ILE A 291 -14.09 -11.78 4.22
N LYS A 292 -14.72 -12.73 4.93
CA LYS A 292 -14.01 -13.66 5.81
C LYS A 292 -13.03 -14.57 5.06
N ALA A 293 -13.37 -15.02 3.86
CA ALA A 293 -12.50 -15.88 3.04
C ALA A 293 -11.30 -15.13 2.44
N ILE A 294 -11.44 -13.83 2.15
CA ILE A 294 -10.35 -12.97 1.69
C ILE A 294 -9.39 -12.65 2.86
N ARG A 295 -9.65 -13.17 4.04
CA ARG A 295 -8.97 -12.96 5.30
C ARG A 295 -7.46 -13.24 5.22
N ASN A 296 -6.76 -12.40 4.57
CA ASN A 296 -5.39 -11.97 4.82
C ASN A 296 -5.08 -10.73 3.98
N PRO A 297 -5.99 -9.76 3.91
CA PRO A 297 -5.50 -8.46 3.56
C PRO A 297 -4.72 -8.02 4.79
N VAL A 298 -3.47 -7.79 4.63
CA VAL A 298 -2.74 -6.86 5.50
C VAL A 298 -3.52 -5.56 5.36
N MET A 299 -4.40 -5.28 6.33
CA MET A 299 -5.15 -4.03 6.30
C MET A 299 -4.13 -2.91 6.30
N PRO A 300 -4.13 -2.02 5.31
CA PRO A 300 -3.04 -1.07 5.12
C PRO A 300 -2.97 -0.02 6.23
N SER A 301 -4.06 0.16 7.01
CA SER A 301 -4.11 1.11 8.10
C SER A 301 -5.22 0.79 9.10
N TRP A 302 -5.09 1.35 10.32
CA TRP A 302 -6.11 1.21 11.35
C TRP A 302 -7.48 1.82 10.93
N GLU A 303 -7.49 2.86 10.08
CA GLU A 303 -8.73 3.48 9.58
C GLU A 303 -9.51 2.49 8.71
N SER A 304 -8.80 1.76 7.84
CA SER A 304 -9.42 0.73 6.99
C SER A 304 -9.94 -0.43 7.85
N ALA A 305 -9.17 -0.85 8.86
CA ALA A 305 -9.56 -1.87 9.81
C ALA A 305 -10.80 -1.44 10.60
N TYR A 306 -10.85 -0.22 11.10
CA TYR A 306 -11.98 0.33 11.84
C TYR A 306 -13.26 0.40 11.01
N LYS A 307 -13.14 0.89 9.77
CA LYS A 307 -14.26 0.93 8.83
C LYS A 307 -14.84 -0.46 8.58
N LEU A 308 -13.97 -1.45 8.36
CA LEU A 308 -14.39 -2.83 8.14
C LEU A 308 -15.00 -3.45 9.40
N ALA A 309 -14.36 -3.29 10.56
CA ALA A 309 -14.87 -3.77 11.84
C ALA A 309 -16.25 -3.21 12.15
N SER A 310 -16.49 -1.91 11.88
CA SER A 310 -17.79 -1.28 12.08
C SER A 310 -18.92 -1.96 11.29
N ILE A 311 -18.63 -2.52 10.11
CA ILE A 311 -19.60 -3.26 9.31
C ILE A 311 -19.95 -4.59 10.01
N PHE A 312 -18.98 -5.29 10.59
CA PHE A 312 -19.21 -6.52 11.33
C PHE A 312 -19.97 -6.28 12.64
N VAL A 313 -19.66 -5.19 13.35
CA VAL A 313 -20.42 -4.75 14.54
C VAL A 313 -21.90 -4.52 14.21
N GLN A 314 -22.21 -3.82 13.11
CA GLN A 314 -23.59 -3.59 12.66
C GLN A 314 -24.34 -4.91 12.34
N ASN A 315 -23.63 -5.98 12.13
CA ASN A 315 -24.18 -7.30 11.83
C ASN A 315 -23.99 -8.31 12.97
N HIS A 316 -23.66 -7.83 14.17
CA HIS A 316 -23.50 -8.61 15.39
C HIS A 316 -22.38 -9.68 15.33
N ASP A 317 -21.42 -9.55 14.44
CA ASP A 317 -20.21 -10.40 14.39
C ASP A 317 -19.05 -9.70 15.12
N TYR A 318 -19.19 -9.63 16.43
CA TYR A 318 -18.27 -8.90 17.30
C TYR A 318 -16.89 -9.55 17.38
N ASP A 319 -16.82 -10.87 17.34
CA ASP A 319 -15.55 -11.62 17.39
C ASP A 319 -14.69 -11.27 16.17
N TYR A 320 -15.29 -11.26 14.98
CA TYR A 320 -14.53 -10.90 13.78
C TYR A 320 -14.15 -9.43 13.73
N ALA A 321 -15.00 -8.55 14.25
CA ALA A 321 -14.65 -7.12 14.38
C ALA A 321 -13.43 -6.93 15.30
N LEU A 322 -13.37 -7.65 16.43
CA LEU A 322 -12.21 -7.63 17.33
C LEU A 322 -10.95 -8.19 16.66
N ASP A 323 -11.06 -9.31 15.95
CA ASP A 323 -9.95 -9.90 15.20
C ASP A 323 -9.31 -8.90 14.21
N ILE A 324 -10.14 -8.10 13.53
CA ILE A 324 -9.68 -7.08 12.58
C ILE A 324 -8.99 -5.91 13.29
N MET A 325 -9.47 -5.50 14.46
CA MET A 325 -8.96 -4.34 15.19
C MET A 325 -7.69 -4.65 16.01
N THR A 326 -7.58 -5.87 16.51
CA THR A 326 -6.52 -6.29 17.43
C THR A 326 -5.10 -5.99 16.93
N PRO A 327 -4.71 -6.27 15.67
CA PRO A 327 -3.34 -6.01 15.19
C PRO A 327 -2.89 -4.55 15.25
N PHE A 328 -3.84 -3.61 15.32
CA PHE A 328 -3.55 -2.16 15.30
C PHE A 328 -3.43 -1.53 16.70
N LEU A 329 -3.62 -2.29 17.78
CA LEU A 329 -3.49 -1.76 19.14
C LEU A 329 -2.08 -1.29 19.50
N ASP A 330 -1.08 -1.64 18.70
CA ASP A 330 0.30 -1.18 18.83
C ASP A 330 0.60 0.11 18.04
N ASP A 331 -0.32 0.54 17.17
CA ASP A 331 -0.15 1.77 16.41
C ASP A 331 -0.43 3.00 17.30
N SER A 332 0.57 3.86 17.48
CA SER A 332 0.46 5.08 18.28
C SER A 332 -0.51 6.12 17.71
N HIS A 333 -0.90 5.99 16.43
CA HIS A 333 -1.76 6.93 15.73
C HIS A 333 -3.24 6.55 15.75
N ILE A 334 -3.61 5.42 16.37
CA ILE A 334 -5.02 5.02 16.47
C ILE A 334 -5.87 6.12 17.11
N SER A 335 -7.06 6.35 16.53
CA SER A 335 -7.99 7.34 17.05
C SER A 335 -8.60 6.91 18.38
N GLU A 336 -9.15 7.90 19.10
CA GLU A 336 -9.96 7.62 20.30
C GLU A 336 -11.15 6.72 19.95
N ASP A 337 -11.86 7.00 18.87
CA ASP A 337 -13.03 6.22 18.42
C ASP A 337 -12.69 4.77 18.16
N PHE A 338 -11.55 4.50 17.52
CA PHE A 338 -11.06 3.14 17.33
C PHE A 338 -10.86 2.44 18.68
N LEU A 339 -10.10 3.06 19.57
CA LEU A 339 -9.71 2.49 20.84
C LEU A 339 -10.91 2.22 21.75
N PHE A 340 -11.84 3.18 21.83
CA PHE A 340 -13.03 3.04 22.66
C PHE A 340 -14.04 2.05 22.07
N SER A 341 -14.12 1.95 20.75
CA SER A 341 -14.91 0.90 20.11
C SER A 341 -14.35 -0.48 20.41
N TYR A 342 -13.03 -0.65 20.35
CA TYR A 342 -12.37 -1.90 20.74
C TYR A 342 -12.70 -2.28 22.20
N ILE A 343 -12.54 -1.35 23.15
CA ILE A 343 -12.84 -1.57 24.56
C ILE A 343 -14.30 -1.95 24.77
N SER A 344 -15.23 -1.24 24.10
CA SER A 344 -16.65 -1.53 24.18
C SER A 344 -16.98 -2.94 23.69
N LEU A 345 -16.37 -3.38 22.59
CA LEU A 345 -16.60 -4.72 22.04
C LEU A 345 -15.96 -5.81 22.90
N ALA A 346 -14.69 -5.64 23.25
CA ALA A 346 -13.92 -6.62 24.00
C ALA A 346 -14.42 -6.79 25.44
N GLY A 347 -15.03 -5.75 26.01
CA GLY A 347 -15.57 -5.77 27.37
C GLY A 347 -16.84 -6.65 27.55
N HIS A 348 -17.41 -7.18 26.48
CA HIS A 348 -18.60 -8.04 26.57
C HIS A 348 -18.30 -9.54 26.68
N LYS A 349 -17.04 -9.96 26.53
CA LYS A 349 -16.66 -11.37 26.52
C LYS A 349 -15.49 -11.61 27.48
N GLU A 350 -15.63 -12.57 28.38
CA GLU A 350 -14.65 -12.87 29.42
C GLU A 350 -13.24 -13.11 28.88
N GLU A 351 -13.11 -13.97 27.87
CA GLU A 351 -11.85 -14.30 27.23
C GLU A 351 -11.12 -13.05 26.71
N THR A 352 -11.87 -12.05 26.26
CA THR A 352 -11.30 -10.79 25.72
C THR A 352 -11.00 -9.78 26.80
N TYR A 353 -11.92 -9.52 27.76
CA TYR A 353 -11.63 -8.51 28.80
C TYR A 353 -10.59 -8.99 29.83
N MET A 354 -10.35 -10.28 29.97
CA MET A 354 -9.26 -10.83 30.77
C MET A 354 -7.91 -10.83 30.05
N SER A 355 -7.87 -10.48 28.77
CA SER A 355 -6.64 -10.49 27.99
C SER A 355 -5.71 -9.32 28.31
N SER A 356 -4.41 -9.52 28.09
CA SER A 356 -3.40 -8.46 28.19
C SER A 356 -3.63 -7.34 27.16
N LEU A 357 -4.23 -7.65 26.01
CA LEU A 357 -4.56 -6.69 24.96
C LEU A 357 -5.69 -5.73 25.39
N PHE A 358 -6.69 -6.24 26.08
CA PHE A 358 -7.74 -5.40 26.68
C PHE A 358 -7.15 -4.46 27.74
N THR A 359 -6.33 -4.98 28.64
CA THR A 359 -5.63 -4.18 29.64
C THR A 359 -4.78 -3.09 29.01
N LYS A 360 -4.07 -3.40 27.93
CA LYS A 360 -3.30 -2.43 27.15
C LYS A 360 -4.18 -1.34 26.55
N ALA A 361 -5.28 -1.74 25.91
CA ALA A 361 -6.24 -0.80 25.33
C ALA A 361 -6.81 0.16 26.38
N VAL A 362 -7.16 -0.35 27.56
CA VAL A 362 -7.66 0.47 28.68
C VAL A 362 -6.58 1.45 29.18
N LYS A 363 -5.32 1.02 29.27
CA LYS A 363 -4.19 1.91 29.64
C LYS A 363 -4.00 3.03 28.62
N LEU A 364 -4.02 2.73 27.33
CA LEU A 364 -3.93 3.73 26.27
C LEU A 364 -5.13 4.70 26.28
N ALA A 365 -6.34 4.18 26.46
CA ALA A 365 -7.54 4.99 26.52
C ALA A 365 -7.55 5.97 27.70
N LYS A 366 -7.01 5.53 28.86
CA LYS A 366 -6.82 6.39 30.03
C LYS A 366 -5.93 7.60 29.71
N GLU A 367 -4.85 7.39 28.97
CA GLU A 367 -3.93 8.46 28.58
C GLU A 367 -4.55 9.43 27.58
N LYS A 368 -5.37 8.91 26.65
CA LYS A 368 -6.01 9.73 25.61
C LYS A 368 -7.22 10.52 26.13
N ASN A 369 -8.18 9.85 26.78
CA ASN A 369 -9.43 10.48 27.22
C ASN A 369 -10.03 9.73 28.41
N ARG A 370 -9.55 10.04 29.59
CA ARG A 370 -9.95 9.41 30.86
C ARG A 370 -11.46 9.53 31.15
N PRO A 371 -12.11 10.72 31.08
CA PRO A 371 -13.52 10.83 31.37
C PRO A 371 -14.40 9.94 30.47
N TYR A 372 -14.03 9.84 29.20
CA TYR A 372 -14.77 9.00 28.28
C TYR A 372 -14.54 7.51 28.54
N LEU A 373 -13.31 7.09 28.90
CA LEU A 373 -13.03 5.74 29.36
C LEU A 373 -13.91 5.33 30.51
N CYS A 374 -14.00 6.16 31.55
CA CYS A 374 -14.84 5.88 32.72
C CYS A 374 -16.32 5.73 32.32
N SER A 375 -16.81 6.58 31.41
CA SER A 375 -18.17 6.46 30.84
C SER A 375 -18.41 5.13 30.13
N ILE A 376 -17.42 4.59 29.46
CA ILE A 376 -17.53 3.30 28.78
C ILE A 376 -17.48 2.13 29.77
N ILE A 377 -16.49 2.11 30.66
CA ILE A 377 -16.36 1.04 31.67
C ILE A 377 -17.61 0.93 32.51
N ASN A 378 -18.22 2.05 32.91
CA ASN A 378 -19.48 2.07 33.65
C ASN A 378 -20.68 1.50 32.89
N LYS A 379 -20.61 1.37 31.56
CA LYS A 379 -21.64 0.74 30.72
C LYS A 379 -21.38 -0.75 30.46
N LEU A 380 -20.17 -1.23 30.72
CA LEU A 380 -19.82 -2.64 30.59
C LEU A 380 -20.34 -3.45 31.81
N SER A 381 -20.31 -4.77 31.67
CA SER A 381 -20.61 -5.65 32.79
C SER A 381 -19.61 -5.41 33.94
N ILE A 382 -20.07 -5.48 35.17
CA ILE A 382 -19.22 -5.40 36.37
C ILE A 382 -18.10 -6.46 36.35
N CYS A 383 -18.30 -7.57 35.65
CA CYS A 383 -17.32 -8.64 35.48
C CYS A 383 -16.03 -8.18 34.79
N VAL A 384 -16.03 -7.05 34.05
CA VAL A 384 -14.82 -6.47 33.50
C VAL A 384 -13.81 -6.08 34.61
N LEU A 385 -14.31 -5.82 35.80
CA LEU A 385 -13.49 -5.52 37.00
C LEU A 385 -12.85 -6.77 37.65
N ASP A 386 -13.15 -7.97 37.17
CA ASP A 386 -12.41 -9.19 37.53
C ASP A 386 -10.98 -9.14 36.95
N ASN A 387 -10.75 -8.38 35.88
CA ASN A 387 -9.43 -8.00 35.45
C ASN A 387 -8.81 -7.02 36.44
N GLU A 388 -7.84 -7.49 37.22
CA GLU A 388 -7.26 -6.77 38.35
C GLU A 388 -6.64 -5.41 37.97
N GLU A 389 -5.97 -5.36 36.81
CA GLU A 389 -5.36 -4.13 36.29
C GLU A 389 -6.44 -3.10 35.88
N VAL A 390 -7.50 -3.56 35.23
CA VAL A 390 -8.64 -2.72 34.85
C VAL A 390 -9.37 -2.19 36.08
N ARG A 391 -9.60 -3.05 37.04
CA ARG A 391 -10.19 -2.67 38.35
C ARG A 391 -9.37 -1.56 39.03
N LYS A 392 -8.05 -1.72 39.09
CA LYS A 392 -7.16 -0.73 39.67
C LYS A 392 -7.27 0.62 38.97
N ILE A 393 -7.22 0.61 37.61
CA ILE A 393 -7.39 1.83 36.83
C ILE A 393 -8.74 2.47 37.09
N THR A 394 -9.81 1.69 37.17
CA THR A 394 -11.18 2.19 37.42
C THR A 394 -11.32 2.78 38.80
N CYS A 395 -10.89 2.07 39.85
CA CYS A 395 -10.98 2.54 41.24
C CYS A 395 -10.13 3.79 41.50
N ASP A 396 -8.94 3.86 40.93
CA ASP A 396 -8.02 4.98 41.14
C ASP A 396 -8.44 6.25 40.42
N TYR A 397 -9.25 6.13 39.33
CA TYR A 397 -9.43 7.23 38.39
C TYR A 397 -10.84 7.50 37.95
N CYS A 398 -11.83 6.62 38.17
CA CYS A 398 -13.21 6.77 37.70
C CYS A 398 -14.23 7.10 38.82
N ASN A 399 -13.79 7.25 40.06
CA ASN A 399 -14.60 7.64 41.21
C ASN A 399 -14.64 9.15 41.43
#